data_a649879799b3d65c1833a40b640149de
#
_entry.id   a649879799b3d65c1833a40b640149de
#
_cell.length_a   1.000
_cell.length_b   1.000
_cell.length_c   1.000
_cell.angle_alpha   90.00
_cell.angle_beta   90.00
_cell.angle_gamma   90.00
#
_symmetry.space_group_name_H-M   'P 1'
#
loop_
_entity.id
_entity.type
_entity.pdbx_description
1 polymer ?
#
loop_
_entity_poly.entity_id
_entity_poly.type
_entity_poly.pdbx_seq_one_letter_code
_entity_poly.pdbx_strand_id
1 'polypeptide(L)'
;MRLCESFFACLLLTFGCLNTAATAQNFSEQNKGTGGGSKLGNYTVPPPANNVPKHLFNIVLGRPTDTSITIRALFQQDAKVFVEFSLESGDLMAKTPYANIEAKGTYDFVLKDLKPNSRYFYKLVYKTDSDDEQSTAEFTFHTQRDPRSTFLFTVTADSHLDENTSGDVYLQTLANALNDLPDFHFELGDTFMTGKYVKPELAEPQYLAQRYYLGSLCHSAPLFFALGNHDGESGNRGSSVWATKTRKRLFPNPVPDKFYTGNDHSDPVVGLPEDYYQWKWGDAQFIVLDPFRYTTQRGRDGNNWSWTLGENQYRWLKESLEHVDAKYRFVFVHHLVGGSSTNNRGGVEVAKLWEWGGNGSNGQNEFAKQRPGWELPIHELLVKHGVSIVFHGHDHLFCKQDLDGIVYQLVPQPGHPRSGNTNSAKEYGYLSGETQSSSGYIRVRVGQETGRADYVRTYLPAAESPLKRNGDVSFSYRFP
;
A
#
# COMPACT_ATOMS: atom_id res chain seq x y z
N MET A 1 19.06 25.47 -41.61
CA MET A 1 20.24 25.69 -40.74
C MET A 1 19.92 26.81 -39.76
N ARG A 2 19.44 26.44 -38.58
CA ARG A 2 19.44 27.20 -37.30
C ARG A 2 18.84 26.28 -36.25
N LEU A 3 19.69 25.83 -35.35
CA LEU A 3 19.39 25.05 -34.15
C LEU A 3 18.59 25.93 -33.17
N CYS A 4 17.55 25.34 -32.56
CA CYS A 4 16.88 25.94 -31.42
C CYS A 4 17.14 25.00 -30.23
N GLU A 5 18.06 25.38 -29.37
CA GLU A 5 18.33 24.76 -28.08
C GLU A 5 17.29 25.28 -27.10
N SER A 6 16.49 24.35 -26.53
CA SER A 6 15.57 24.66 -25.44
C SER A 6 16.25 24.29 -24.12
N PHE A 7 16.59 25.30 -23.34
CA PHE A 7 17.09 25.21 -21.98
C PHE A 7 15.96 24.69 -21.03
N PHE A 8 16.20 23.56 -20.40
CA PHE A 8 15.46 23.16 -19.22
C PHE A 8 16.08 23.84 -17.99
N ALA A 9 15.38 24.81 -17.42
CA ALA A 9 15.76 25.42 -16.15
C ALA A 9 15.31 24.52 -14.99
N CYS A 10 16.28 23.86 -14.36
CA CYS A 10 16.08 23.11 -13.12
C CYS A 10 16.05 24.11 -11.96
N LEU A 11 14.89 24.34 -11.35
CA LEU A 11 14.73 25.21 -10.17
C LEU A 11 15.21 24.45 -8.92
N LEU A 12 16.46 24.63 -8.52
CA LEU A 12 17.03 24.19 -7.26
C LEU A 12 16.54 25.13 -6.14
N LEU A 13 15.60 24.66 -5.34
CA LEU A 13 15.25 25.25 -4.05
C LEU A 13 16.35 24.87 -3.03
N THR A 14 17.22 25.82 -2.73
CA THR A 14 18.22 25.72 -1.66
C THR A 14 17.53 25.85 -0.31
N PHE A 15 17.40 24.74 0.43
CA PHE A 15 17.07 24.76 1.85
C PHE A 15 18.34 25.10 2.66
N GLY A 16 18.30 26.22 3.36
CA GLY A 16 19.35 26.62 4.28
C GLY A 16 19.45 25.65 5.46
N CYS A 17 20.62 25.01 5.61
CA CYS A 17 20.97 24.24 6.80
C CYS A 17 21.17 25.16 8.01
N LEU A 18 20.28 25.07 8.99
CA LEU A 18 20.58 25.49 10.37
C LEU A 18 21.15 24.27 11.11
N ASN A 19 22.47 24.30 11.34
CA ASN A 19 23.17 23.36 12.19
C ASN A 19 22.73 23.53 13.64
N THR A 20 22.02 22.56 14.22
CA THR A 20 21.98 22.33 15.65
C THR A 20 22.62 20.98 15.92
N ALA A 21 23.83 21.02 16.52
CA ALA A 21 24.51 19.83 16.99
C ALA A 21 23.72 19.21 18.15
N ALA A 22 23.11 18.06 17.88
CA ALA A 22 22.54 17.19 18.92
C ALA A 22 23.56 16.12 19.29
N THR A 23 23.96 16.14 20.55
CA THR A 23 24.86 15.19 21.21
C THR A 23 24.36 13.74 21.04
N ALA A 24 25.25 12.91 20.50
CA ALA A 24 25.04 11.47 20.42
C ALA A 24 25.07 10.87 21.83
N GLN A 25 23.94 10.43 22.33
CA GLN A 25 23.89 9.54 23.49
C GLN A 25 23.99 8.09 23.00
N ASN A 26 25.00 7.39 23.53
CA ASN A 26 25.24 5.96 23.34
C ASN A 26 24.02 5.15 23.82
N PHE A 27 23.30 4.50 22.91
CA PHE A 27 22.41 3.42 23.26
C PHE A 27 23.16 2.08 23.10
N SER A 28 23.46 1.48 24.24
CA SER A 28 24.03 0.14 24.36
C SER A 28 23.01 -0.92 23.89
N GLU A 29 23.55 -1.92 23.22
CA GLU A 29 22.91 -3.18 22.85
C GLU A 29 22.13 -3.81 24.01
N GLN A 30 20.83 -3.94 23.83
CA GLN A 30 20.02 -5.03 24.43
C GLN A 30 18.68 -5.12 23.71
N ASN A 31 18.59 -5.96 22.68
CA ASN A 31 17.31 -6.59 22.31
C ASN A 31 17.59 -8.00 21.81
N LYS A 32 17.63 -8.93 22.76
CA LYS A 32 17.41 -10.34 22.47
C LYS A 32 15.90 -10.52 22.23
N GLY A 33 15.54 -10.92 21.01
CA GLY A 33 14.18 -11.27 20.67
C GLY A 33 13.65 -12.40 21.54
N THR A 34 12.67 -12.08 22.34
CA THR A 34 11.77 -13.06 22.93
C THR A 34 10.39 -12.75 22.40
N GLY A 35 9.82 -13.67 21.60
CA GLY A 35 8.42 -13.68 21.25
C GLY A 35 7.57 -13.67 22.50
N GLY A 36 7.12 -12.49 22.87
CA GLY A 36 6.22 -12.29 24.00
C GLY A 36 5.12 -11.34 23.54
N GLY A 37 3.87 -11.75 23.71
CA GLY A 37 2.73 -10.88 23.51
C GLY A 37 2.98 -9.53 24.19
N SER A 38 3.00 -8.47 23.43
CA SER A 38 3.23 -7.13 23.95
C SER A 38 2.19 -6.86 25.02
N LYS A 39 2.66 -6.63 26.24
CA LYS A 39 1.81 -6.02 27.27
C LYS A 39 1.26 -4.74 26.68
N LEU A 40 -0.05 -4.66 26.48
CA LEU A 40 -0.80 -3.46 26.13
C LEU A 40 -0.56 -2.40 27.23
N GLY A 41 0.57 -1.71 27.18
CA GLY A 41 0.96 -0.74 28.18
C GLY A 41 1.67 0.43 27.53
N ASN A 42 1.03 1.59 27.54
CA ASN A 42 1.63 2.91 27.28
C ASN A 42 2.34 3.08 25.92
N TYR A 43 1.87 2.42 24.84
CA TYR A 43 2.32 2.79 23.51
C TYR A 43 1.89 4.23 23.22
N THR A 44 2.86 5.10 23.00
CA THR A 44 2.66 6.51 22.64
C THR A 44 2.91 6.68 21.14
N VAL A 45 2.37 7.73 20.57
CA VAL A 45 2.60 8.05 19.15
C VAL A 45 4.11 8.20 18.92
N PRO A 46 4.71 7.41 18.02
CA PRO A 46 6.15 7.42 17.79
C PRO A 46 6.66 8.73 17.17
N PRO A 47 7.95 9.06 17.33
CA PRO A 47 8.53 10.29 16.78
C PRO A 47 8.26 10.55 15.30
N PRO A 48 8.33 9.59 14.36
CA PRO A 48 8.03 9.86 12.95
C PRO A 48 6.62 10.36 12.73
N ALA A 49 5.64 9.86 13.49
CA ALA A 49 4.26 10.31 13.40
C ALA A 49 4.01 11.63 14.13
N ASN A 50 4.75 11.92 15.19
CA ASN A 50 4.65 13.18 15.94
C ASN A 50 5.37 14.36 15.27
N ASN A 51 6.38 14.08 14.44
CA ASN A 51 7.26 15.09 13.84
C ASN A 51 6.90 15.43 12.40
N VAL A 52 5.66 15.19 11.99
CA VAL A 52 5.18 15.60 10.67
C VAL A 52 5.28 17.12 10.55
N PRO A 53 5.89 17.64 9.48
CA PRO A 53 5.98 19.08 9.25
C PRO A 53 4.61 19.74 9.19
N LYS A 54 4.52 20.98 9.67
CA LYS A 54 3.29 21.76 9.54
C LYS A 54 2.95 21.92 8.06
N HIS A 55 1.74 21.58 7.70
CA HIS A 55 1.20 21.69 6.35
C HIS A 55 -0.26 22.13 6.41
N LEU A 56 -0.69 22.86 5.40
CA LEU A 56 -2.06 23.37 5.33
C LEU A 56 -3.04 22.27 4.90
N PHE A 57 -2.65 21.47 3.93
CA PHE A 57 -3.50 20.42 3.35
C PHE A 57 -2.64 19.20 2.94
N ASN A 58 -3.32 18.11 2.68
CA ASN A 58 -2.79 16.99 1.93
C ASN A 58 -3.87 16.39 1.02
N ILE A 59 -3.43 15.72 -0.03
CA ILE A 59 -4.27 15.15 -1.08
C ILE A 59 -3.93 13.68 -1.22
N VAL A 60 -4.95 12.82 -1.32
CA VAL A 60 -4.81 11.41 -1.68
C VAL A 60 -5.84 11.10 -2.75
N LEU A 61 -5.36 10.66 -3.91
CA LEU A 61 -6.19 10.14 -4.98
C LEU A 61 -6.61 8.70 -4.68
N GLY A 62 -7.78 8.29 -5.14
CA GLY A 62 -8.24 6.91 -5.09
C GLY A 62 -9.37 6.63 -6.05
N ARG A 63 -9.73 5.37 -6.15
CA ARG A 63 -10.85 4.90 -6.99
C ARG A 63 -10.77 5.37 -8.45
N PRO A 64 -9.61 5.29 -9.13
CA PRO A 64 -9.54 5.64 -10.54
C PRO A 64 -10.31 4.60 -11.37
N THR A 65 -11.11 5.09 -12.34
CA THR A 65 -11.79 4.27 -13.33
C THR A 65 -11.39 4.70 -14.74
N ASP A 66 -12.07 4.19 -15.74
CA ASP A 66 -11.95 4.67 -17.13
C ASP A 66 -12.43 6.12 -17.29
N THR A 67 -13.43 6.54 -16.50
CA THR A 67 -14.14 7.82 -16.67
C THR A 67 -14.24 8.66 -15.41
N SER A 68 -13.59 8.24 -14.31
CA SER A 68 -13.68 8.98 -13.05
C SER A 68 -12.44 8.80 -12.16
N ILE A 69 -12.30 9.72 -11.18
CA ILE A 69 -11.33 9.61 -10.08
C ILE A 69 -11.86 10.35 -8.86
N THR A 70 -11.47 9.88 -7.68
CA THR A 70 -11.72 10.58 -6.42
C THR A 70 -10.46 11.31 -5.95
N ILE A 71 -10.56 12.61 -5.73
CA ILE A 71 -9.53 13.46 -5.11
C ILE A 71 -9.99 13.76 -3.69
N ARG A 72 -9.44 13.06 -2.69
CA ARG A 72 -9.75 13.31 -1.28
C ARG A 72 -8.77 14.33 -0.71
N ALA A 73 -9.24 15.54 -0.49
CA ALA A 73 -8.49 16.61 0.18
C ALA A 73 -8.78 16.62 1.68
N LEU A 74 -7.76 16.90 2.48
CA LEU A 74 -7.86 17.20 3.92
C LEU A 74 -7.20 18.55 4.15
N PHE A 75 -7.87 19.46 4.87
CA PHE A 75 -7.34 20.77 5.28
C PHE A 75 -7.20 20.83 6.80
N GLN A 76 -6.14 21.49 7.29
CA GLN A 76 -5.88 21.66 8.73
C GLN A 76 -6.69 22.78 9.36
N GLN A 77 -7.27 23.66 8.55
CA GLN A 77 -8.16 24.76 8.92
C GLN A 77 -9.33 24.82 7.94
N ASP A 78 -10.35 25.58 8.27
CA ASP A 78 -11.49 25.78 7.38
C ASP A 78 -11.04 26.32 6.03
N ALA A 79 -11.58 25.75 4.97
CA ALA A 79 -11.22 26.14 3.60
C ALA A 79 -12.42 26.01 2.65
N LYS A 80 -12.50 26.92 1.69
CA LYS A 80 -13.40 26.83 0.55
C LYS A 80 -12.59 26.44 -0.67
N VAL A 81 -12.86 25.28 -1.25
CA VAL A 81 -11.96 24.60 -2.21
C VAL A 81 -12.73 24.18 -3.44
N PHE A 82 -12.09 24.24 -4.61
CA PHE A 82 -12.53 23.57 -5.83
C PHE A 82 -11.31 22.98 -6.57
N VAL A 83 -11.56 22.10 -7.53
CA VAL A 83 -10.54 21.48 -8.38
C VAL A 83 -10.65 22.06 -9.78
N GLU A 84 -9.53 22.50 -10.34
CA GLU A 84 -9.38 22.75 -11.78
C GLU A 84 -8.63 21.57 -12.42
N PHE A 85 -9.07 21.15 -13.62
CA PHE A 85 -8.46 20.01 -14.31
C PHE A 85 -8.61 20.11 -15.83
N SER A 86 -7.69 19.47 -16.57
CA SER A 86 -7.70 19.38 -18.02
C SER A 86 -6.81 18.23 -18.53
N LEU A 87 -6.88 17.97 -19.83
CA LEU A 87 -5.91 17.11 -20.53
C LEU A 87 -4.59 17.84 -20.87
N GLU A 88 -4.58 19.18 -20.82
CA GLU A 88 -3.44 20.00 -21.16
C GLU A 88 -2.84 20.64 -19.90
N SER A 89 -1.53 20.51 -19.73
CA SER A 89 -0.79 21.15 -18.63
C SER A 89 -0.79 22.67 -18.81
N GLY A 90 -0.99 23.39 -17.73
CA GLY A 90 -0.97 24.86 -17.70
C GLY A 90 -2.27 25.52 -18.19
N ASP A 91 -3.19 24.78 -18.81
CA ASP A 91 -4.49 25.29 -19.28
C ASP A 91 -5.65 24.44 -18.71
N LEU A 92 -5.96 24.66 -17.44
CA LEU A 92 -6.97 23.87 -16.71
C LEU A 92 -8.37 24.49 -16.92
N MET A 93 -9.10 24.00 -17.90
CA MET A 93 -10.36 24.59 -18.39
C MET A 93 -11.60 24.14 -17.61
N ALA A 94 -11.64 22.90 -17.11
CA ALA A 94 -12.76 22.36 -16.37
C ALA A 94 -12.59 22.59 -14.86
N LYS A 95 -13.69 22.80 -14.14
CA LYS A 95 -13.66 22.98 -12.69
C LYS A 95 -14.87 22.37 -11.98
N THR A 96 -14.67 21.94 -10.76
CA THR A 96 -15.75 21.49 -9.88
C THR A 96 -16.47 22.69 -9.22
N PRO A 97 -17.66 22.48 -8.68
CA PRO A 97 -18.22 23.45 -7.71
C PRO A 97 -17.30 23.62 -6.49
N TYR A 98 -17.44 24.76 -5.81
CA TYR A 98 -16.81 24.95 -4.51
C TYR A 98 -17.37 23.99 -3.45
N ALA A 99 -16.49 23.50 -2.60
CA ALA A 99 -16.83 22.78 -1.38
C ALA A 99 -16.27 23.51 -0.15
N ASN A 100 -17.00 23.49 0.95
CA ASN A 100 -16.49 23.93 2.25
C ASN A 100 -15.93 22.71 2.98
N ILE A 101 -14.68 22.78 3.41
CA ILE A 101 -13.99 21.75 4.16
C ILE A 101 -13.71 22.31 5.55
N GLU A 102 -14.27 21.67 6.57
CA GLU A 102 -14.00 22.03 7.97
C GLU A 102 -12.56 21.67 8.37
N ALA A 103 -12.03 22.36 9.36
CA ALA A 103 -10.70 22.10 9.91
C ALA A 103 -10.52 20.61 10.30
N LYS A 104 -9.45 19.98 9.81
CA LYS A 104 -9.15 18.54 9.94
C LYS A 104 -10.19 17.61 9.29
N GLY A 105 -11.10 18.15 8.52
CA GLY A 105 -12.08 17.43 7.73
C GLY A 105 -11.51 16.96 6.40
N THR A 106 -12.19 15.98 5.79
CA THR A 106 -11.91 15.50 4.42
C THR A 106 -13.09 15.79 3.52
N TYR A 107 -12.80 16.01 2.23
CA TYR A 107 -13.82 16.13 1.19
C TYR A 107 -13.40 15.39 -0.07
N ASP A 108 -14.35 14.69 -0.71
CA ASP A 108 -14.15 13.96 -1.95
C ASP A 108 -14.63 14.78 -3.16
N PHE A 109 -13.68 15.27 -3.94
CA PHE A 109 -13.98 15.77 -5.28
C PHE A 109 -13.96 14.58 -6.24
N VAL A 110 -15.14 14.15 -6.69
CA VAL A 110 -15.25 13.07 -7.66
C VAL A 110 -15.34 13.68 -9.05
N LEU A 111 -14.24 13.60 -9.80
CA LEU A 111 -14.22 13.99 -11.20
C LEU A 111 -14.87 12.86 -12.01
N LYS A 112 -15.80 13.22 -12.91
CA LYS A 112 -16.58 12.30 -13.73
C LYS A 112 -16.50 12.71 -15.20
N ASP A 113 -16.99 11.83 -16.07
CA ASP A 113 -17.04 12.05 -17.52
C ASP A 113 -15.64 12.34 -18.11
N LEU A 114 -14.62 11.75 -17.50
CA LEU A 114 -13.27 11.81 -17.97
C LEU A 114 -13.08 10.96 -19.22
N LYS A 115 -12.12 11.34 -20.06
CA LYS A 115 -11.73 10.54 -21.22
C LYS A 115 -10.94 9.31 -20.76
N PRO A 116 -11.30 8.10 -21.21
CA PRO A 116 -10.52 6.89 -20.94
C PRO A 116 -9.08 6.99 -21.48
N ASN A 117 -8.19 6.18 -20.91
CA ASN A 117 -6.80 6.04 -21.31
C ASN A 117 -6.07 7.39 -21.50
N SER A 118 -6.27 8.29 -20.56
CA SER A 118 -5.80 9.67 -20.67
C SER A 118 -5.13 10.16 -19.40
N ARG A 119 -4.04 10.89 -19.57
CA ARG A 119 -3.42 11.65 -18.48
C ARG A 119 -4.14 12.98 -18.33
N TYR A 120 -4.49 13.29 -17.08
CA TYR A 120 -5.07 14.55 -16.67
C TYR A 120 -4.10 15.32 -15.79
N PHE A 121 -4.21 16.64 -15.84
CA PHE A 121 -3.55 17.60 -14.96
C PHE A 121 -4.60 18.27 -14.10
N TYR A 122 -4.28 18.54 -12.84
CA TYR A 122 -5.21 19.20 -11.93
C TYR A 122 -4.49 19.99 -10.85
N LYS A 123 -5.18 20.95 -10.25
CA LYS A 123 -4.77 21.66 -9.03
C LYS A 123 -5.99 21.92 -8.14
N LEU A 124 -5.75 22.08 -6.85
CA LEU A 124 -6.75 22.63 -5.94
C LEU A 124 -6.58 24.14 -5.91
N VAL A 125 -7.70 24.85 -6.01
CA VAL A 125 -7.80 26.28 -5.75
C VAL A 125 -8.59 26.46 -4.48
N TYR A 126 -8.08 27.23 -3.53
CA TYR A 126 -8.64 27.32 -2.20
C TYR A 126 -8.53 28.72 -1.61
N LYS A 127 -9.48 29.03 -0.70
CA LYS A 127 -9.45 30.17 0.22
C LYS A 127 -9.54 29.66 1.65
N THR A 128 -8.77 30.27 2.53
CA THR A 128 -8.83 30.04 3.97
C THR A 128 -9.36 31.29 4.66
N ASP A 129 -8.72 31.78 5.71
CA ASP A 129 -9.15 32.98 6.45
C ASP A 129 -9.04 34.29 5.63
N SER A 130 -8.29 34.30 4.53
CA SER A 130 -8.21 35.41 3.59
C SER A 130 -9.15 35.20 2.39
N ASP A 131 -9.68 36.28 1.83
CA ASP A 131 -10.50 36.24 0.61
C ASP A 131 -9.69 35.96 -0.67
N ASP A 132 -8.36 35.92 -0.56
CA ASP A 132 -7.47 35.68 -1.70
C ASP A 132 -7.44 34.20 -2.09
N GLU A 133 -7.65 33.93 -3.36
CA GLU A 133 -7.50 32.58 -3.91
C GLU A 133 -6.02 32.18 -4.00
N GLN A 134 -5.72 31.00 -3.46
CA GLN A 134 -4.43 30.34 -3.59
C GLN A 134 -4.61 29.03 -4.37
N SER A 135 -3.53 28.51 -4.93
CA SER A 135 -3.57 27.21 -5.60
C SER A 135 -2.38 26.34 -5.24
N THR A 136 -2.56 25.04 -5.36
CA THR A 136 -1.46 24.09 -5.31
C THR A 136 -0.60 24.17 -6.57
N ALA A 137 0.55 23.50 -6.56
CA ALA A 137 1.19 23.09 -7.80
C ALA A 137 0.23 22.23 -8.64
N GLU A 138 0.52 22.10 -9.91
CA GLU A 138 -0.18 21.17 -10.80
C GLU A 138 0.26 19.74 -10.52
N PHE A 139 -0.72 18.84 -10.37
CA PHE A 139 -0.56 17.41 -10.18
C PHE A 139 -1.15 16.65 -11.35
N THR A 140 -0.91 15.35 -11.42
CA THR A 140 -1.41 14.52 -12.52
C THR A 140 -2.04 13.23 -12.02
N PHE A 141 -2.87 12.62 -12.86
CA PHE A 141 -3.31 11.23 -12.73
C PHE A 141 -3.59 10.64 -14.11
N HIS A 142 -3.77 9.33 -14.17
CA HIS A 142 -4.17 8.64 -15.39
C HIS A 142 -5.49 7.90 -15.16
N THR A 143 -6.42 7.97 -16.13
CA THR A 143 -7.60 7.10 -16.17
C THR A 143 -7.20 5.69 -16.62
N GLN A 144 -8.08 4.69 -16.44
CA GLN A 144 -7.78 3.31 -16.80
C GLN A 144 -7.11 3.21 -18.18
N ARG A 145 -6.03 2.43 -18.24
CA ARG A 145 -5.32 2.11 -19.47
C ARG A 145 -6.12 1.15 -20.34
N ASP A 146 -6.10 1.40 -21.63
CA ASP A 146 -6.66 0.47 -22.63
C ASP A 146 -5.88 -0.85 -22.64
N PRO A 147 -6.50 -1.96 -23.11
CA PRO A 147 -5.78 -3.20 -23.40
C PRO A 147 -4.55 -2.94 -24.29
N ARG A 148 -3.48 -3.70 -24.07
CA ARG A 148 -2.17 -3.56 -24.71
C ARG A 148 -1.39 -2.29 -24.37
N SER A 149 -1.89 -1.44 -23.48
CA SER A 149 -1.10 -0.31 -22.99
C SER A 149 0.01 -0.79 -22.08
N THR A 150 1.16 -0.12 -22.15
CA THR A 150 2.21 -0.23 -21.13
C THR A 150 1.91 0.73 -19.99
N PHE A 151 2.05 0.27 -18.77
CA PHE A 151 1.86 1.08 -17.57
C PHE A 151 2.80 0.68 -16.44
N LEU A 152 2.82 1.47 -15.40
CA LEU A 152 3.67 1.26 -14.23
C LEU A 152 2.86 1.45 -12.95
N PHE A 153 3.09 0.58 -11.97
CA PHE A 153 2.63 0.77 -10.60
C PHE A 153 3.76 0.50 -9.60
N THR A 154 3.60 1.02 -8.39
CA THR A 154 4.58 0.86 -7.32
C THR A 154 3.94 0.24 -6.09
N VAL A 155 4.74 -0.48 -5.29
CA VAL A 155 4.26 -1.22 -4.10
C VAL A 155 5.21 -0.97 -2.94
N THR A 156 4.65 -0.58 -1.79
CA THR A 156 5.29 -0.58 -0.47
C THR A 156 4.49 -1.44 0.51
N ALA A 157 5.11 -1.82 1.60
CA ALA A 157 4.48 -2.57 2.69
C ALA A 157 5.11 -2.18 4.03
N ASP A 158 4.37 -2.35 5.12
CA ASP A 158 4.93 -2.21 6.46
C ASP A 158 5.55 -0.83 6.73
N SER A 159 4.90 0.22 6.27
CA SER A 159 5.38 1.60 6.46
C SER A 159 5.40 2.04 7.93
N HIS A 160 4.56 1.45 8.76
CA HIS A 160 4.47 1.53 10.22
C HIS A 160 4.44 2.95 10.81
N LEU A 161 5.42 3.80 10.52
CA LEU A 161 5.72 5.05 11.23
C LEU A 161 5.90 4.83 12.74
N ASP A 162 6.49 3.70 13.12
CA ASP A 162 6.85 3.37 14.49
C ASP A 162 8.32 3.72 14.81
N GLU A 163 8.81 3.28 15.97
CA GLU A 163 10.18 3.51 16.43
C GLU A 163 11.27 2.93 15.51
N ASN A 164 10.89 2.01 14.61
CA ASN A 164 11.79 1.40 13.64
C ASN A 164 11.67 2.03 12.24
N THR A 165 10.97 3.16 12.12
CA THR A 165 10.79 3.88 10.85
C THR A 165 11.51 5.23 10.92
N SER A 166 12.26 5.56 9.86
CA SER A 166 12.76 6.90 9.58
C SER A 166 11.81 7.60 8.63
N GLY A 167 11.22 8.71 9.07
CA GLY A 167 10.36 9.53 8.22
C GLY A 167 11.09 10.06 6.99
N ASP A 168 12.36 10.44 7.12
CA ASP A 168 13.17 10.95 6.01
C ASP A 168 13.43 9.89 4.93
N VAL A 169 13.77 8.65 5.35
CA VAL A 169 13.94 7.51 4.42
C VAL A 169 12.63 7.18 3.74
N TYR A 170 11.52 7.22 4.48
CA TYR A 170 10.20 6.96 3.91
C TYR A 170 9.80 8.03 2.90
N LEU A 171 9.97 9.33 3.20
CA LEU A 171 9.74 10.40 2.23
C LEU A 171 10.62 10.26 0.98
N GLN A 172 11.90 9.88 1.15
CA GLN A 172 12.78 9.64 0.02
C GLN A 172 12.30 8.46 -0.84
N THR A 173 11.77 7.39 -0.22
CA THR A 173 11.19 6.25 -0.94
C THR A 173 9.98 6.68 -1.76
N LEU A 174 9.06 7.44 -1.17
CA LEU A 174 7.88 7.95 -1.85
C LEU A 174 8.24 8.95 -2.96
N ALA A 175 9.27 9.79 -2.76
CA ALA A 175 9.78 10.68 -3.79
C ALA A 175 10.40 9.92 -4.97
N ASN A 176 11.17 8.86 -4.70
CA ASN A 176 11.69 7.99 -5.76
C ASN A 176 10.55 7.33 -6.55
N ALA A 177 9.52 6.83 -5.85
CA ALA A 177 8.35 6.23 -6.49
C ALA A 177 7.55 7.25 -7.33
N LEU A 178 7.42 8.50 -6.86
CA LEU A 178 6.77 9.58 -7.61
C LEU A 178 7.51 9.90 -8.91
N ASN A 179 8.84 9.92 -8.88
CA ASN A 179 9.68 10.18 -10.06
C ASN A 179 9.52 9.11 -11.16
N ASP A 180 9.06 7.92 -10.83
CA ASP A 180 8.72 6.88 -11.80
C ASP A 180 7.40 7.14 -12.52
N LEU A 181 6.60 8.12 -12.08
CA LEU A 181 5.29 8.50 -12.61
C LEU A 181 4.31 7.31 -12.69
N PRO A 182 4.08 6.59 -11.59
CA PRO A 182 3.22 5.41 -11.59
C PRO A 182 1.75 5.78 -11.87
N ASP A 183 1.02 4.87 -12.51
CA ASP A 183 -0.41 5.01 -12.71
C ASP A 183 -1.16 4.92 -11.36
N PHE A 184 -0.64 4.14 -10.40
CA PHE A 184 -1.14 4.03 -9.02
C PHE A 184 -0.08 3.41 -8.08
N HIS A 185 -0.35 3.48 -6.80
CA HIS A 185 0.50 2.99 -5.73
C HIS A 185 -0.26 2.04 -4.80
N PHE A 186 0.40 0.95 -4.37
CA PHE A 186 -0.09 0.04 -3.34
C PHE A 186 0.65 0.21 -2.03
N GLU A 187 -0.11 0.22 -0.94
CA GLU A 187 0.38 0.03 0.42
C GLU A 187 -0.20 -1.28 0.97
N LEU A 188 0.66 -2.27 1.27
CA LEU A 188 0.26 -3.63 1.61
C LEU A 188 0.00 -3.88 3.10
N GLY A 189 -0.39 -2.84 3.84
CA GLY A 189 -0.80 -2.98 5.24
C GLY A 189 0.33 -2.82 6.25
N ASP A 190 -0.05 -2.96 7.52
CA ASP A 190 0.72 -2.54 8.68
C ASP A 190 1.11 -1.05 8.57
N THR A 191 0.11 -0.26 8.20
CA THR A 191 0.23 1.18 7.95
C THR A 191 -0.07 1.99 9.21
N PHE A 192 -1.11 1.63 9.96
CA PHE A 192 -1.69 2.50 11.01
C PHE A 192 -1.36 2.09 12.43
N MET A 193 -0.84 0.92 12.66
CA MET A 193 -0.42 0.36 13.95
C MET A 193 -1.47 0.42 15.07
N THR A 194 -2.77 0.56 14.73
CA THR A 194 -3.89 0.70 15.67
C THR A 194 -3.91 -0.42 16.71
N GLY A 195 -3.53 -1.63 16.30
CA GLY A 195 -3.46 -2.80 17.16
C GLY A 195 -2.44 -2.72 18.31
N LYS A 196 -1.54 -1.73 18.30
CA LYS A 196 -0.55 -1.50 19.39
C LYS A 196 -1.07 -0.55 20.48
N TYR A 197 -2.11 0.25 20.20
CA TYR A 197 -2.63 1.22 21.17
C TYR A 197 -3.61 0.58 22.16
N VAL A 198 -3.59 1.04 23.40
CA VAL A 198 -4.54 0.61 24.46
C VAL A 198 -5.98 0.99 24.09
N LYS A 199 -6.14 2.18 23.50
CA LYS A 199 -7.42 2.66 22.96
C LYS A 199 -7.20 3.02 21.49
N PRO A 200 -8.04 2.56 20.57
CA PRO A 200 -7.84 2.77 19.14
C PRO A 200 -7.81 4.26 18.75
N GLU A 201 -8.54 5.12 19.47
CA GLU A 201 -8.61 6.56 19.22
C GLU A 201 -7.23 7.25 19.37
N LEU A 202 -6.34 6.68 20.18
CA LEU A 202 -4.99 7.20 20.36
C LEU A 202 -4.11 7.01 19.11
N ALA A 203 -4.53 6.20 18.14
CA ALA A 203 -3.83 5.99 16.88
C ALA A 203 -4.13 7.09 15.85
N GLU A 204 -5.12 7.97 16.05
CA GLU A 204 -5.50 8.97 15.04
C GLU A 204 -4.35 9.86 14.54
N PRO A 205 -3.42 10.34 15.40
CA PRO A 205 -2.26 11.08 14.92
C PRO A 205 -1.40 10.29 13.92
N GLN A 206 -1.31 8.98 14.08
CA GLN A 206 -0.56 8.12 13.15
C GLN A 206 -1.27 7.99 11.80
N TYR A 207 -2.60 7.90 11.77
CA TYR A 207 -3.38 7.95 10.53
C TYR A 207 -3.18 9.28 9.78
N LEU A 208 -3.20 10.41 10.51
CA LEU A 208 -2.96 11.73 9.93
C LEU A 208 -1.53 11.90 9.43
N ALA A 209 -0.54 11.33 10.15
CA ALA A 209 0.83 11.29 9.70
C ALA A 209 0.99 10.45 8.43
N GLN A 210 0.45 9.23 8.39
CA GLN A 210 0.46 8.40 7.18
C GLN A 210 -0.17 9.13 5.99
N ARG A 211 -1.23 9.90 6.25
CA ARG A 211 -1.85 10.69 5.20
C ARG A 211 -0.91 11.78 4.64
N TYR A 212 -0.08 12.40 5.50
CA TYR A 212 0.96 13.32 5.06
C TYR A 212 2.02 12.62 4.20
N TYR A 213 2.57 11.50 4.68
CA TYR A 213 3.61 10.76 3.96
C TYR A 213 3.09 10.24 2.63
N LEU A 214 2.02 9.46 2.63
CA LEU A 214 1.42 8.93 1.41
C LEU A 214 0.95 10.03 0.46
N GLY A 215 0.47 11.17 0.98
CA GLY A 215 0.10 12.32 0.18
C GLY A 215 1.25 12.90 -0.65
N SER A 216 2.52 12.68 -0.25
CA SER A 216 3.69 13.14 -1.02
C SER A 216 3.87 12.39 -2.35
N LEU A 217 3.26 11.23 -2.52
CA LEU A 217 3.19 10.45 -3.77
C LEU A 217 1.76 10.44 -4.32
N CYS A 218 0.80 10.19 -3.44
CA CYS A 218 -0.57 9.84 -3.84
C CYS A 218 -1.42 11.05 -4.24
N HIS A 219 -0.86 12.26 -4.25
CA HIS A 219 -1.44 13.39 -4.99
C HIS A 219 -1.36 13.18 -6.51
N SER A 220 -0.51 12.28 -7.01
CA SER A 220 -0.35 12.00 -8.45
C SER A 220 -0.44 10.52 -8.82
N ALA A 221 -0.47 9.62 -7.83
CA ALA A 221 -0.66 8.19 -8.00
C ALA A 221 -1.80 7.72 -7.09
N PRO A 222 -2.98 7.36 -7.61
CA PRO A 222 -4.06 6.82 -6.79
C PRO A 222 -3.60 5.70 -5.87
N LEU A 223 -4.06 5.73 -4.62
CA LEU A 223 -3.67 4.81 -3.57
C LEU A 223 -4.64 3.64 -3.47
N PHE A 224 -4.08 2.44 -3.35
CA PHE A 224 -4.80 1.21 -3.02
C PHE A 224 -4.20 0.59 -1.75
N PHE A 225 -5.04 0.18 -0.82
CA PHE A 225 -4.66 -0.50 0.41
C PHE A 225 -5.00 -1.99 0.37
N ALA A 226 -4.06 -2.84 0.85
CA ALA A 226 -4.38 -4.09 1.53
C ALA A 226 -4.23 -3.88 3.04
N LEU A 227 -5.01 -4.59 3.85
CA LEU A 227 -4.96 -4.45 5.31
C LEU A 227 -3.90 -5.34 5.93
N GLY A 228 -3.24 -4.86 6.98
CA GLY A 228 -2.25 -5.56 7.78
C GLY A 228 -2.74 -5.93 9.19
N ASN A 229 -1.99 -6.78 9.88
CA ASN A 229 -2.39 -7.27 11.21
C ASN A 229 -2.31 -6.20 12.31
N HIS A 230 -1.57 -5.11 12.08
CA HIS A 230 -1.49 -3.98 13.00
C HIS A 230 -2.51 -2.87 12.71
N ASP A 231 -3.18 -2.86 11.56
CA ASP A 231 -4.13 -1.82 11.19
C ASP A 231 -5.40 -1.80 12.04
N GLY A 232 -5.62 -2.86 12.81
CA GLY A 232 -6.65 -2.91 13.85
C GLY A 232 -8.03 -3.36 13.37
N GLU A 233 -8.19 -3.72 12.08
CA GLU A 233 -9.47 -4.08 11.47
C GLU A 233 -9.80 -5.58 11.55
N SER A 234 -8.98 -6.39 12.25
CA SER A 234 -9.23 -7.82 12.42
C SER A 234 -10.51 -8.12 13.18
N GLY A 235 -11.27 -9.12 12.76
CA GLY A 235 -12.53 -9.53 13.37
C GLY A 235 -12.43 -10.00 14.83
N ASN A 236 -11.24 -10.34 15.31
CA ASN A 236 -10.95 -10.69 16.69
C ASN A 236 -10.56 -9.50 17.59
N ARG A 237 -10.64 -8.26 17.09
CA ARG A 237 -10.21 -7.06 17.82
C ARG A 237 -11.37 -6.11 18.11
N GLY A 238 -11.43 -5.58 19.33
CA GLY A 238 -12.39 -4.53 19.69
C GLY A 238 -12.16 -3.18 18.97
N SER A 239 -10.98 -3.01 18.35
CA SER A 239 -10.64 -1.81 17.59
C SER A 239 -11.25 -1.76 16.18
N SER A 240 -11.78 -2.87 15.64
CA SER A 240 -12.06 -3.01 14.21
C SER A 240 -13.08 -1.98 13.69
N VAL A 241 -14.10 -1.65 14.43
CA VAL A 241 -15.11 -0.66 14.06
C VAL A 241 -14.48 0.74 13.94
N TRP A 242 -13.70 1.15 14.94
CA TRP A 242 -13.06 2.45 14.94
C TRP A 242 -12.03 2.56 13.83
N ALA A 243 -11.18 1.54 13.66
CA ALA A 243 -10.14 1.49 12.65
C ALA A 243 -10.72 1.58 11.24
N THR A 244 -11.73 0.76 10.91
CA THR A 244 -12.43 0.80 9.62
C THR A 244 -13.03 2.18 9.34
N LYS A 245 -13.76 2.78 10.30
CA LYS A 245 -14.34 4.12 10.13
C LYS A 245 -13.27 5.18 9.92
N THR A 246 -12.17 5.14 10.65
CA THR A 246 -11.07 6.12 10.55
C THR A 246 -10.33 6.00 9.23
N ARG A 247 -10.00 4.76 8.78
CA ARG A 247 -9.40 4.56 7.45
C ARG A 247 -10.32 5.06 6.35
N LYS A 248 -11.60 4.67 6.35
CA LYS A 248 -12.59 5.10 5.34
C LYS A 248 -12.78 6.61 5.31
N ARG A 249 -12.73 7.29 6.45
CA ARG A 249 -12.79 8.75 6.53
C ARG A 249 -11.56 9.40 5.89
N LEU A 250 -10.38 8.85 6.12
CA LEU A 250 -9.12 9.47 5.71
C LEU A 250 -8.64 9.03 4.32
N PHE A 251 -8.94 7.82 3.88
CA PHE A 251 -8.42 7.24 2.64
C PHE A 251 -9.53 6.64 1.78
N PRO A 252 -9.57 6.95 0.47
CA PRO A 252 -10.59 6.44 -0.42
C PRO A 252 -10.18 5.07 -1.00
N ASN A 253 -10.58 3.95 -0.38
CA ASN A 253 -10.39 2.62 -0.94
C ASN A 253 -11.58 2.22 -1.83
N PRO A 254 -11.44 1.33 -2.82
CA PRO A 254 -12.53 0.92 -3.69
C PRO A 254 -13.75 0.36 -2.96
N VAL A 255 -14.90 0.64 -3.51
CA VAL A 255 -16.18 0.00 -3.16
C VAL A 255 -16.73 -0.72 -4.38
N PRO A 256 -17.51 -1.82 -4.21
CA PRO A 256 -18.16 -2.46 -5.33
C PRO A 256 -19.05 -1.49 -6.09
N ASP A 257 -18.85 -1.43 -7.41
CA ASP A 257 -19.64 -0.67 -8.37
C ASP A 257 -19.62 -1.39 -9.73
N LYS A 258 -19.75 -0.69 -10.84
CA LYS A 258 -19.65 -1.30 -12.16
C LYS A 258 -18.22 -1.58 -12.60
N PHE A 259 -17.23 -0.88 -12.02
CA PHE A 259 -15.82 -0.98 -12.36
C PHE A 259 -15.05 -1.88 -11.37
N TYR A 260 -15.33 -1.74 -10.08
CA TYR A 260 -14.76 -2.55 -9.02
C TYR A 260 -15.74 -3.63 -8.58
N THR A 261 -15.24 -4.85 -8.32
CA THR A 261 -15.97 -5.85 -7.52
C THR A 261 -15.24 -6.08 -6.21
N GLY A 262 -15.90 -6.63 -5.19
CA GLY A 262 -15.30 -6.81 -3.88
C GLY A 262 -16.33 -7.13 -2.82
N ASN A 263 -16.07 -6.70 -1.59
CA ASN A 263 -16.96 -6.90 -0.47
C ASN A 263 -18.23 -6.04 -0.60
N ASP A 264 -19.30 -6.65 -1.05
CA ASP A 264 -20.63 -6.04 -1.18
C ASP A 264 -21.53 -6.25 0.05
N HIS A 265 -21.01 -6.93 1.08
CA HIS A 265 -21.72 -7.17 2.33
C HIS A 265 -21.60 -5.97 3.26
N SER A 266 -22.69 -5.22 3.36
CA SER A 266 -22.74 -4.04 4.24
C SER A 266 -22.83 -4.47 5.71
N ASP A 267 -21.84 -4.07 6.49
CA ASP A 267 -21.84 -4.21 7.94
C ASP A 267 -22.77 -3.17 8.58
N PRO A 268 -23.60 -3.52 9.57
CA PRO A 268 -24.56 -2.58 10.18
C PRO A 268 -23.93 -1.33 10.80
N VAL A 269 -22.64 -1.39 11.17
CA VAL A 269 -21.96 -0.31 11.91
C VAL A 269 -20.99 0.48 11.04
N VAL A 270 -20.26 -0.20 10.13
CA VAL A 270 -19.25 0.44 9.29
C VAL A 270 -19.68 0.60 7.82
N GLY A 271 -20.81 0.04 7.42
CA GLY A 271 -21.24 0.00 6.02
C GLY A 271 -20.39 -0.96 5.20
N LEU A 272 -20.17 -0.67 3.92
CA LEU A 272 -19.23 -1.44 3.10
C LEU A 272 -17.82 -1.32 3.68
N PRO A 273 -17.13 -2.45 3.95
CA PRO A 273 -15.84 -2.42 4.66
C PRO A 273 -14.67 -1.84 3.85
N GLU A 274 -14.71 -1.91 2.52
CA GLU A 274 -13.63 -1.48 1.63
C GLU A 274 -12.32 -2.24 1.92
N ASP A 275 -12.41 -3.55 2.08
CA ASP A 275 -11.33 -4.42 2.58
C ASP A 275 -10.74 -5.31 1.49
N TYR A 276 -11.58 -6.03 0.71
CA TYR A 276 -11.13 -6.80 -0.45
C TYR A 276 -11.86 -6.37 -1.73
N TYR A 277 -11.14 -6.33 -2.84
CA TYR A 277 -11.67 -5.81 -4.11
C TYR A 277 -10.78 -6.22 -5.29
N GLN A 278 -11.31 -6.08 -6.52
CA GLN A 278 -10.55 -6.28 -7.75
C GLN A 278 -11.00 -5.32 -8.86
N TRP A 279 -10.11 -5.11 -9.83
CA TRP A 279 -10.36 -4.37 -11.06
C TRP A 279 -9.41 -4.78 -12.17
N LYS A 280 -9.66 -4.29 -13.39
CA LYS A 280 -8.74 -4.39 -14.54
C LYS A 280 -8.05 -3.06 -14.80
N TRP A 281 -6.79 -3.14 -15.26
CA TRP A 281 -6.05 -2.00 -15.78
C TRP A 281 -5.18 -2.48 -16.94
N GLY A 282 -5.44 -1.97 -18.19
CA GLY A 282 -4.84 -2.58 -19.38
C GLY A 282 -5.18 -4.07 -19.49
N ASP A 283 -4.17 -4.89 -19.73
CA ASP A 283 -4.30 -6.35 -19.81
C ASP A 283 -4.11 -7.06 -18.46
N ALA A 284 -4.10 -6.33 -17.35
CA ALA A 284 -3.87 -6.90 -16.03
C ALA A 284 -5.12 -6.86 -15.14
N GLN A 285 -5.30 -7.90 -14.34
CA GLN A 285 -6.25 -8.00 -13.23
C GLN A 285 -5.50 -7.81 -11.91
N PHE A 286 -6.06 -7.00 -11.04
CA PHE A 286 -5.55 -6.68 -9.70
C PHE A 286 -6.55 -7.16 -8.66
N ILE A 287 -6.12 -8.01 -7.73
CA ILE A 287 -6.96 -8.64 -6.71
C ILE A 287 -6.33 -8.36 -5.35
N VAL A 288 -7.07 -7.69 -4.46
CA VAL A 288 -6.67 -7.41 -3.09
C VAL A 288 -7.45 -8.30 -2.15
N LEU A 289 -6.75 -8.99 -1.26
CA LEU A 289 -7.32 -9.91 -0.28
C LEU A 289 -7.16 -9.38 1.15
N ASP A 290 -8.15 -9.65 1.98
CA ASP A 290 -8.14 -9.36 3.42
C ASP A 290 -8.21 -10.65 4.24
N PRO A 291 -7.10 -11.11 4.85
CA PRO A 291 -7.09 -12.26 5.73
C PRO A 291 -7.52 -11.96 7.17
N PHE A 292 -7.99 -10.74 7.48
CA PHE A 292 -8.18 -10.30 8.87
C PHE A 292 -9.63 -10.18 9.29
N ARG A 293 -10.49 -9.57 8.47
CA ARG A 293 -11.86 -9.25 8.86
C ARG A 293 -12.66 -10.48 9.31
N TYR A 294 -12.54 -11.58 8.61
CA TYR A 294 -13.26 -12.82 8.93
C TYR A 294 -12.52 -13.75 9.88
N THR A 295 -11.28 -13.41 10.24
CA THR A 295 -10.50 -14.13 11.25
C THR A 295 -10.93 -13.65 12.65
N THR A 296 -11.86 -14.39 13.25
CA THR A 296 -12.42 -14.07 14.60
C THR A 296 -11.61 -14.66 15.74
N GLN A 297 -10.75 -15.64 15.45
CA GLN A 297 -9.86 -16.29 16.41
C GLN A 297 -8.47 -16.42 15.80
N ARG A 298 -7.44 -16.18 16.60
CA ARG A 298 -6.07 -16.48 16.19
C ARG A 298 -5.74 -17.93 16.55
N GLY A 299 -4.97 -18.60 15.68
CA GLY A 299 -4.49 -19.94 15.93
C GLY A 299 -3.77 -20.04 17.26
N ARG A 300 -4.03 -21.14 17.97
CA ARG A 300 -3.33 -21.54 19.21
C ARG A 300 -2.60 -22.83 18.95
N ASP A 301 -1.51 -23.06 19.68
CA ASP A 301 -0.76 -24.31 19.65
C ASP A 301 -0.27 -24.73 18.25
N GLY A 302 0.05 -23.74 17.39
CA GLY A 302 0.56 -23.99 16.05
C GLY A 302 -0.47 -24.44 15.03
N ASN A 303 -1.76 -24.33 15.34
CA ASN A 303 -2.85 -24.61 14.40
C ASN A 303 -3.44 -23.30 13.88
N ASN A 304 -3.16 -22.97 12.61
CA ASN A 304 -3.57 -21.72 11.98
C ASN A 304 -4.76 -21.85 11.02
N TRP A 305 -5.53 -22.93 11.08
CA TRP A 305 -6.78 -23.06 10.35
C TRP A 305 -7.87 -22.04 10.75
N SER A 306 -7.70 -21.36 11.89
CA SER A 306 -8.57 -20.26 12.30
C SER A 306 -8.37 -18.99 11.49
N TRP A 307 -7.23 -18.82 10.81
CA TRP A 307 -7.03 -17.76 9.83
C TRP A 307 -7.81 -18.09 8.56
N THR A 308 -8.55 -17.10 8.04
CA THR A 308 -9.44 -17.34 6.91
C THR A 308 -9.77 -16.07 6.14
N LEU A 309 -9.91 -16.19 4.84
CA LEU A 309 -10.56 -15.18 4.00
C LEU A 309 -12.07 -15.12 4.29
N GLY A 310 -12.64 -16.19 4.84
CA GLY A 310 -14.08 -16.38 4.95
C GLY A 310 -14.71 -16.85 3.63
N GLU A 311 -15.86 -17.53 3.74
CA GLU A 311 -16.51 -18.17 2.58
C GLU A 311 -16.90 -17.17 1.49
N ASN A 312 -17.40 -15.99 1.88
CA ASN A 312 -17.83 -14.98 0.92
C ASN A 312 -16.66 -14.44 0.09
N GLN A 313 -15.54 -14.14 0.73
CA GLN A 313 -14.35 -13.66 0.02
C GLN A 313 -13.73 -14.77 -0.85
N TYR A 314 -13.70 -16.02 -0.36
CA TYR A 314 -13.20 -17.14 -1.15
C TYR A 314 -14.02 -17.37 -2.41
N ARG A 315 -15.36 -17.36 -2.33
CA ARG A 315 -16.26 -17.49 -3.48
C ARG A 315 -16.05 -16.34 -4.47
N TRP A 316 -16.00 -15.11 -3.96
CA TRP A 316 -15.73 -13.94 -4.77
C TRP A 316 -14.35 -14.01 -5.46
N LEU A 317 -13.30 -14.48 -4.77
CA LEU A 317 -11.98 -14.69 -5.35
C LEU A 317 -12.04 -15.69 -6.51
N LYS A 318 -12.69 -16.83 -6.29
CA LYS A 318 -12.88 -17.85 -7.33
C LYS A 318 -13.61 -17.28 -8.54
N GLU A 319 -14.74 -16.62 -8.34
CA GLU A 319 -15.54 -16.00 -9.41
C GLU A 319 -14.73 -14.92 -10.16
N SER A 320 -13.98 -14.10 -9.43
CA SER A 320 -13.10 -13.07 -10.00
C SER A 320 -12.02 -13.65 -10.91
N LEU A 321 -11.44 -14.77 -10.54
CA LEU A 321 -10.42 -15.47 -11.32
C LEU A 321 -11.03 -16.18 -12.55
N GLU A 322 -12.25 -16.70 -12.43
CA GLU A 322 -12.93 -17.44 -13.50
C GLU A 322 -13.49 -16.53 -14.60
N HIS A 323 -14.01 -15.35 -14.24
CA HIS A 323 -14.78 -14.52 -15.17
C HIS A 323 -13.98 -13.33 -15.76
N VAL A 324 -12.79 -13.02 -15.23
CA VAL A 324 -11.99 -11.91 -15.75
C VAL A 324 -10.94 -12.42 -16.72
N ASP A 325 -11.07 -12.06 -17.99
CA ASP A 325 -10.01 -12.29 -18.98
C ASP A 325 -8.89 -11.24 -18.80
N ALA A 326 -7.70 -11.71 -18.45
CA ALA A 326 -6.51 -10.89 -18.25
C ALA A 326 -5.25 -11.70 -18.57
N LYS A 327 -4.28 -11.05 -19.22
CA LYS A 327 -2.96 -11.64 -19.50
C LYS A 327 -2.15 -11.78 -18.22
N TYR A 328 -2.19 -10.77 -17.36
CA TYR A 328 -1.48 -10.75 -16.08
C TYR A 328 -2.49 -10.74 -14.93
N ARG A 329 -2.19 -11.49 -13.89
CA ARG A 329 -2.99 -11.48 -12.65
C ARG A 329 -2.07 -11.23 -11.47
N PHE A 330 -2.37 -10.18 -10.71
CA PHE A 330 -1.64 -9.79 -9.51
C PHE A 330 -2.54 -9.92 -8.29
N VAL A 331 -2.04 -10.62 -7.27
CA VAL A 331 -2.72 -10.79 -5.99
C VAL A 331 -1.93 -10.03 -4.92
N PHE A 332 -2.62 -9.26 -4.09
CA PHE A 332 -2.05 -8.46 -3.01
C PHE A 332 -2.68 -8.90 -1.70
N VAL A 333 -1.84 -9.29 -0.76
CA VAL A 333 -2.24 -9.73 0.57
C VAL A 333 -1.15 -9.39 1.57
N HIS A 334 -1.48 -8.99 2.79
CA HIS A 334 -0.43 -8.62 3.74
C HIS A 334 0.45 -9.82 4.14
N HIS A 335 -0.17 -10.97 4.43
CA HIS A 335 0.55 -12.24 4.63
C HIS A 335 -0.27 -13.41 4.07
N LEU A 336 0.39 -14.52 3.75
CA LEU A 336 -0.28 -15.74 3.30
C LEU A 336 -1.21 -16.26 4.42
N VAL A 337 -2.45 -16.63 4.08
CA VAL A 337 -3.47 -16.98 5.07
C VAL A 337 -3.01 -18.16 5.92
N GLY A 338 -2.76 -17.91 7.20
CA GLY A 338 -2.23 -18.87 8.16
C GLY A 338 -0.71 -18.81 8.35
N GLY A 339 0.09 -18.60 7.30
CA GLY A 339 1.54 -18.46 7.38
C GLY A 339 2.25 -19.52 8.22
N SER A 340 3.35 -19.18 8.88
CA SER A 340 4.02 -20.06 9.85
C SER A 340 3.17 -20.27 11.12
N SER A 341 3.42 -21.34 11.83
CA SER A 341 2.65 -21.70 13.03
C SER A 341 2.75 -20.69 14.17
N THR A 342 3.74 -19.84 14.21
CA THR A 342 4.00 -18.95 15.35
C THR A 342 3.60 -17.52 15.15
N ASN A 343 3.94 -16.91 14.00
CA ASN A 343 3.73 -15.48 13.76
C ASN A 343 3.13 -15.15 12.38
N ASN A 344 2.58 -16.14 11.69
CA ASN A 344 2.00 -16.03 10.33
C ASN A 344 2.99 -15.53 9.27
N ARG A 345 4.29 -15.73 9.51
CA ARG A 345 5.38 -15.29 8.63
C ARG A 345 5.67 -16.31 7.54
N GLY A 346 6.49 -15.92 6.59
CA GLY A 346 7.07 -16.79 5.57
C GLY A 346 6.42 -16.67 4.20
N GLY A 347 7.15 -17.18 3.21
CA GLY A 347 6.79 -17.17 1.80
C GLY A 347 6.35 -18.55 1.29
N VAL A 348 7.01 -19.03 0.20
CA VAL A 348 6.62 -20.30 -0.47
C VAL A 348 6.72 -21.52 0.43
N GLU A 349 7.58 -21.52 1.44
CA GLU A 349 7.75 -22.64 2.37
C GLU A 349 6.48 -22.92 3.19
N VAL A 350 5.69 -21.87 3.44
CA VAL A 350 4.39 -21.98 4.16
C VAL A 350 3.19 -21.98 3.23
N ALA A 351 3.38 -21.73 1.93
CA ALA A 351 2.29 -21.69 0.96
C ALA A 351 1.54 -23.04 0.81
N LYS A 352 2.12 -24.14 1.24
CA LYS A 352 1.47 -25.47 1.28
C LYS A 352 0.56 -25.70 2.49
N LEU A 353 0.54 -24.77 3.46
CA LEU A 353 -0.14 -24.97 4.74
C LEU A 353 -1.50 -24.26 4.80
N TRP A 354 -2.35 -24.75 5.69
CA TRP A 354 -3.62 -24.18 6.10
C TRP A 354 -4.56 -23.88 4.93
N GLU A 355 -5.35 -22.82 5.03
CA GLU A 355 -6.27 -22.41 3.98
C GLU A 355 -5.57 -22.08 2.66
N TRP A 356 -4.31 -21.58 2.74
CA TRP A 356 -3.54 -21.24 1.55
C TRP A 356 -3.16 -22.50 0.74
N GLY A 357 -2.69 -23.57 1.37
CA GLY A 357 -2.17 -24.75 0.66
C GLY A 357 -2.79 -26.09 1.04
N GLY A 358 -3.75 -26.11 1.95
CA GLY A 358 -4.55 -27.29 2.26
C GLY A 358 -3.98 -28.28 3.28
N ASN A 359 -2.72 -28.15 3.66
CA ASN A 359 -2.11 -29.10 4.59
C ASN A 359 -2.09 -28.58 6.04
N GLY A 360 -2.23 -29.46 6.99
CA GLY A 360 -1.94 -29.17 8.39
C GLY A 360 -0.43 -29.10 8.67
N SER A 361 -0.06 -28.72 9.90
CA SER A 361 1.35 -28.66 10.35
C SER A 361 2.09 -30.00 10.27
N ASN A 362 1.37 -31.12 10.27
CA ASN A 362 1.89 -32.46 10.11
C ASN A 362 2.13 -32.87 8.64
N GLY A 363 1.85 -31.96 7.68
CA GLY A 363 1.97 -32.21 6.25
C GLY A 363 0.84 -33.04 5.62
N GLN A 364 -0.18 -33.40 6.39
CA GLN A 364 -1.35 -34.12 5.89
C GLN A 364 -2.35 -33.13 5.26
N ASN A 365 -2.95 -33.54 4.14
CA ASN A 365 -4.02 -32.75 3.55
C ASN A 365 -5.26 -32.79 4.45
N GLU A 366 -5.69 -31.63 4.91
CA GLU A 366 -6.85 -31.45 5.79
C GLU A 366 -7.91 -30.53 5.16
N PHE A 367 -7.69 -30.03 3.93
CA PHE A 367 -8.47 -28.96 3.34
C PHE A 367 -9.97 -29.25 3.29
N ALA A 368 -10.37 -30.38 2.74
CA ALA A 368 -11.78 -30.76 2.64
C ALA A 368 -12.48 -30.88 4.02
N LYS A 369 -11.74 -31.22 5.06
CA LYS A 369 -12.23 -31.27 6.43
C LYS A 369 -12.39 -29.88 7.05
N GLN A 370 -11.41 -29.01 6.81
CA GLN A 370 -11.32 -27.68 7.43
C GLN A 370 -12.12 -26.61 6.66
N ARG A 371 -12.30 -26.82 5.34
CA ARG A 371 -13.03 -25.93 4.43
C ARG A 371 -14.05 -26.72 3.60
N PRO A 372 -15.07 -27.31 4.24
CA PRO A 372 -16.08 -28.09 3.53
C PRO A 372 -16.81 -27.20 2.51
N GLY A 373 -16.93 -27.70 1.27
CA GLY A 373 -17.58 -26.97 0.18
C GLY A 373 -16.69 -25.98 -0.60
N TRP A 374 -15.44 -25.75 -0.18
CA TRP A 374 -14.47 -25.03 -0.99
C TRP A 374 -13.81 -25.99 -2.00
N GLU A 375 -13.61 -25.52 -3.22
CA GLU A 375 -13.13 -26.38 -4.32
C GLU A 375 -11.65 -26.72 -4.19
N LEU A 376 -10.79 -25.71 -4.00
CA LEU A 376 -9.34 -25.83 -3.96
C LEU A 376 -8.75 -24.96 -2.85
N PRO A 377 -7.60 -25.32 -2.28
CA PRO A 377 -6.79 -24.40 -1.52
C PRO A 377 -6.45 -23.14 -2.33
N ILE A 378 -6.21 -22.02 -1.64
CA ILE A 378 -6.00 -20.73 -2.32
C ILE A 378 -4.84 -20.84 -3.33
N HIS A 379 -3.71 -21.40 -2.96
CA HIS A 379 -2.55 -21.55 -3.85
C HIS A 379 -2.91 -22.32 -5.13
N GLU A 380 -3.59 -23.47 -5.01
CA GLU A 380 -3.99 -24.27 -6.16
C GLU A 380 -4.98 -23.52 -7.05
N LEU A 381 -5.88 -22.72 -6.46
CA LEU A 381 -6.80 -21.86 -7.20
C LEU A 381 -6.03 -20.78 -8.00
N LEU A 382 -5.01 -20.16 -7.39
CA LEU A 382 -4.17 -19.15 -8.07
C LEU A 382 -3.36 -19.79 -9.22
N VAL A 383 -2.81 -20.99 -9.02
CA VAL A 383 -2.09 -21.75 -10.07
C VAL A 383 -3.02 -22.10 -11.23
N LYS A 384 -4.20 -22.64 -10.93
CA LYS A 384 -5.22 -23.01 -11.92
C LYS A 384 -5.58 -21.84 -12.86
N HIS A 385 -5.58 -20.62 -12.33
CA HIS A 385 -5.97 -19.42 -13.09
C HIS A 385 -4.76 -18.56 -13.53
N GLY A 386 -3.55 -19.07 -13.46
CA GLY A 386 -2.36 -18.43 -14.02
C GLY A 386 -2.04 -17.07 -13.37
N VAL A 387 -2.08 -16.99 -12.03
CA VAL A 387 -1.64 -15.80 -11.32
C VAL A 387 -0.15 -15.59 -11.55
N SER A 388 0.24 -14.39 -11.95
CA SER A 388 1.63 -14.04 -12.27
C SER A 388 2.45 -13.78 -11.03
N ILE A 389 1.93 -12.95 -10.11
CA ILE A 389 2.63 -12.55 -8.89
C ILE A 389 1.66 -12.45 -7.71
N VAL A 390 2.07 -12.99 -6.56
CA VAL A 390 1.49 -12.71 -5.25
C VAL A 390 2.43 -11.76 -4.52
N PHE A 391 1.99 -10.52 -4.27
CA PHE A 391 2.70 -9.55 -3.45
C PHE A 391 2.26 -9.68 -2.00
N HIS A 392 3.23 -9.77 -1.09
CA HIS A 392 2.97 -9.81 0.34
C HIS A 392 3.99 -8.98 1.14
N GLY A 393 3.63 -8.57 2.37
CA GLY A 393 4.44 -7.80 3.30
C GLY A 393 4.76 -8.59 4.57
N HIS A 394 4.62 -7.95 5.74
CA HIS A 394 4.70 -8.53 7.09
C HIS A 394 6.12 -8.83 7.60
N ASP A 395 7.06 -9.18 6.74
CA ASP A 395 8.38 -9.66 7.16
C ASP A 395 9.51 -8.63 6.96
N HIS A 396 9.17 -7.43 6.46
CA HIS A 396 10.03 -6.23 6.36
C HIS A 396 11.33 -6.43 5.53
N LEU A 397 11.35 -7.41 4.64
CA LEU A 397 12.47 -7.75 3.78
C LEU A 397 12.04 -7.74 2.31
N PHE A 398 12.99 -7.61 1.41
CA PHE A 398 12.77 -8.05 0.04
C PHE A 398 13.05 -9.55 -0.05
N CYS A 399 12.11 -10.32 -0.60
CA CYS A 399 12.38 -11.69 -1.00
C CYS A 399 11.57 -12.04 -2.26
N LYS A 400 12.25 -12.51 -3.32
CA LYS A 400 11.60 -13.03 -4.51
C LYS A 400 11.73 -14.54 -4.52
N GLN A 401 10.61 -15.23 -4.53
CA GLN A 401 10.55 -16.70 -4.59
C GLN A 401 9.66 -17.15 -5.75
N ASP A 402 9.81 -18.40 -6.20
CA ASP A 402 8.96 -19.00 -7.23
C ASP A 402 8.34 -20.29 -6.70
N LEU A 403 7.07 -20.52 -6.97
CA LEU A 403 6.36 -21.75 -6.67
C LEU A 403 5.25 -21.99 -7.72
N ASP A 404 5.33 -23.16 -8.39
CA ASP A 404 4.32 -23.63 -9.34
C ASP A 404 3.93 -22.59 -10.43
N GLY A 405 4.93 -21.84 -10.93
CA GLY A 405 4.76 -20.82 -11.96
C GLY A 405 4.32 -19.45 -11.45
N ILE A 406 4.09 -19.30 -10.15
CA ILE A 406 3.74 -18.02 -9.50
C ILE A 406 4.99 -17.43 -8.83
N VAL A 407 5.22 -16.13 -9.02
CA VAL A 407 6.19 -15.38 -8.21
C VAL A 407 5.55 -14.98 -6.89
N TYR A 408 6.19 -15.30 -5.78
CA TYR A 408 5.87 -14.77 -4.45
C TYR A 408 6.85 -13.64 -4.12
N GLN A 409 6.35 -12.42 -4.09
CA GLN A 409 7.15 -11.22 -3.88
C GLN A 409 6.88 -10.63 -2.49
N LEU A 410 7.78 -10.90 -1.56
CA LEU A 410 7.82 -10.16 -0.29
C LEU A 410 8.30 -8.74 -0.56
N VAL A 411 7.48 -7.75 -0.17
CA VAL A 411 7.72 -6.33 -0.39
C VAL A 411 8.52 -5.75 0.78
N PRO A 412 9.62 -5.01 0.52
CA PRO A 412 10.45 -4.46 1.59
C PRO A 412 9.77 -3.28 2.31
N GLN A 413 10.10 -3.10 3.58
CA GLN A 413 9.73 -1.91 4.34
C GLN A 413 10.33 -0.65 3.70
N PRO A 414 9.55 0.44 3.45
CA PRO A 414 10.04 1.61 2.73
C PRO A 414 10.91 2.56 3.57
N GLY A 415 10.78 2.53 4.89
CA GLY A 415 11.35 3.53 5.79
C GLY A 415 12.33 3.00 6.85
N HIS A 416 12.96 1.84 6.66
CA HIS A 416 13.89 1.30 7.66
C HIS A 416 15.15 2.19 7.79
N PRO A 417 15.47 2.69 9.01
CA PRO A 417 16.47 3.76 9.18
C PRO A 417 17.92 3.34 8.88
N ARG A 418 18.22 2.05 8.93
CA ARG A 418 19.57 1.48 8.71
C ARG A 418 19.63 0.50 7.55
N SER A 419 18.69 0.58 6.64
CA SER A 419 18.51 -0.40 5.54
C SER A 419 18.35 -1.84 6.02
N GLY A 420 18.24 -2.11 7.31
CA GLY A 420 18.07 -3.43 7.87
C GLY A 420 19.20 -4.41 7.53
N ASN A 421 18.92 -5.69 7.73
CA ASN A 421 19.75 -6.83 7.30
C ASN A 421 18.83 -8.00 6.95
N THR A 422 19.39 -9.11 6.51
CA THR A 422 18.63 -10.30 6.13
C THR A 422 18.66 -11.42 7.18
N ASN A 423 19.14 -11.14 8.39
CA ASN A 423 19.34 -12.16 9.43
C ASN A 423 18.04 -12.86 9.83
N SER A 424 16.92 -12.10 9.84
CA SER A 424 15.60 -12.64 10.18
C SER A 424 14.97 -13.51 9.09
N ALA A 425 15.47 -13.48 7.87
CA ALA A 425 14.88 -14.25 6.75
C ALA A 425 14.76 -15.74 7.09
N LYS A 426 15.85 -16.34 7.57
CA LYS A 426 15.86 -17.76 7.95
C LYS A 426 14.94 -18.04 9.15
N GLU A 427 14.91 -17.15 10.15
CA GLU A 427 14.03 -17.27 11.31
C GLU A 427 12.56 -17.19 10.89
N TYR A 428 12.24 -16.36 9.89
CA TYR A 428 10.90 -16.22 9.35
C TYR A 428 10.52 -17.31 8.33
N GLY A 429 11.46 -18.24 8.05
CA GLY A 429 11.18 -19.41 7.24
C GLY A 429 11.50 -19.25 5.76
N TYR A 430 12.18 -18.18 5.34
CA TYR A 430 12.65 -18.02 3.95
C TYR A 430 13.92 -18.85 3.72
N LEU A 431 13.76 -19.98 3.05
CA LEU A 431 14.86 -20.94 2.79
C LEU A 431 15.31 -20.92 1.33
N SER A 432 14.56 -20.29 0.45
CA SER A 432 14.79 -20.21 -0.99
C SER A 432 14.59 -18.80 -1.52
N GLY A 433 15.00 -18.55 -2.75
CA GLY A 433 14.82 -17.28 -3.44
C GLY A 433 15.91 -16.25 -3.20
N GLU A 434 15.70 -15.06 -3.73
CA GLU A 434 16.60 -13.92 -3.59
C GLU A 434 16.13 -13.03 -2.46
N THR A 435 16.93 -12.90 -1.40
CA THR A 435 16.59 -12.11 -0.21
C THR A 435 17.54 -10.92 -0.05
N GLN A 436 16.99 -9.72 0.14
CA GLN A 436 17.75 -8.50 0.39
C GLN A 436 17.14 -7.69 1.55
N SER A 437 17.94 -6.83 2.14
CA SER A 437 17.49 -5.92 3.19
C SER A 437 16.60 -4.78 2.66
N SER A 438 15.85 -4.12 3.53
CA SER A 438 15.18 -2.85 3.26
C SER A 438 16.23 -1.71 3.11
N SER A 439 15.93 -0.48 2.68
CA SER A 439 14.67 0.13 2.33
C SER A 439 14.52 0.30 0.83
N GLY A 440 13.27 0.52 0.42
CA GLY A 440 12.96 0.77 -0.97
C GLY A 440 11.52 0.37 -1.29
N TYR A 441 11.23 0.20 -2.56
CA TYR A 441 9.90 -0.17 -3.07
C TYR A 441 10.02 -1.10 -4.27
N ILE A 442 8.93 -1.77 -4.60
CA ILE A 442 8.82 -2.55 -5.82
C ILE A 442 8.19 -1.68 -6.91
N ARG A 443 8.89 -1.58 -8.04
CA ARG A 443 8.41 -0.94 -9.26
C ARG A 443 8.04 -2.00 -10.27
N VAL A 444 6.80 -2.03 -10.73
CA VAL A 444 6.30 -3.00 -11.70
C VAL A 444 5.92 -2.30 -12.99
N ARG A 445 6.57 -2.67 -14.09
CA ARG A 445 6.22 -2.26 -15.45
C ARG A 445 5.49 -3.40 -16.13
N VAL A 446 4.27 -3.14 -16.57
CA VAL A 446 3.45 -4.09 -17.33
C VAL A 446 3.55 -3.71 -18.81
N GLY A 447 4.09 -4.61 -19.61
CA GLY A 447 4.22 -4.43 -21.05
C GLY A 447 3.26 -5.31 -21.83
N GLN A 448 3.24 -5.15 -23.14
CA GLN A 448 2.35 -5.93 -24.01
C GLN A 448 2.71 -7.43 -24.00
N GLU A 449 4.00 -7.75 -24.05
CA GLU A 449 4.48 -9.15 -24.15
C GLU A 449 4.96 -9.70 -22.81
N THR A 450 5.71 -8.92 -22.05
CA THR A 450 6.27 -9.31 -20.76
C THR A 450 6.19 -8.16 -19.78
N GLY A 451 6.10 -8.49 -18.48
CA GLY A 451 6.26 -7.54 -17.40
C GLY A 451 7.64 -7.61 -16.77
N ARG A 452 7.99 -6.58 -16.00
CA ARG A 452 9.23 -6.50 -15.23
C ARG A 452 8.96 -5.92 -13.85
N ALA A 453 9.50 -6.57 -12.82
CA ALA A 453 9.53 -6.03 -11.46
C ALA A 453 10.97 -5.69 -11.07
N ASP A 454 11.16 -4.53 -10.48
CA ASP A 454 12.43 -4.00 -10.01
C ASP A 454 12.35 -3.72 -8.51
N TYR A 455 13.38 -4.12 -7.75
CA TYR A 455 13.59 -3.62 -6.41
C TYR A 455 14.42 -2.34 -6.49
N VAL A 456 13.80 -1.20 -6.22
CA VAL A 456 14.43 0.12 -6.23
C VAL A 456 14.83 0.50 -4.81
N ARG A 457 16.13 0.74 -4.59
CA ARG A 457 16.70 1.03 -3.27
C ARG A 457 16.54 2.50 -2.90
N THR A 458 16.38 2.72 -1.61
CA THR A 458 16.36 4.08 -1.05
C THR A 458 17.50 4.30 -0.07
N TYR A 459 18.24 5.36 -0.30
CA TYR A 459 19.30 5.82 0.58
C TYR A 459 19.20 7.35 0.75
N LEU A 460 19.42 7.83 1.98
CA LEU A 460 19.67 9.25 2.20
C LEU A 460 21.10 9.59 1.76
N PRO A 461 21.39 10.85 1.40
CA PRO A 461 22.74 11.24 0.93
C PRO A 461 23.89 10.81 1.84
N ALA A 462 23.69 10.86 3.17
CA ALA A 462 24.69 10.43 4.15
C ALA A 462 24.94 8.91 4.16
N ALA A 463 24.06 8.11 3.60
CA ALA A 463 24.16 6.64 3.52
C ALA A 463 24.60 6.16 2.13
N GLU A 464 24.79 7.06 1.19
CA GLU A 464 25.27 6.71 -0.16
C GLU A 464 26.76 6.38 -0.18
N SER A 465 27.15 5.56 -1.14
CA SER A 465 28.54 5.20 -1.44
C SER A 465 28.66 4.88 -2.93
N PRO A 466 29.88 4.68 -3.46
CA PRO A 466 30.06 4.26 -4.87
C PRO A 466 29.28 3.00 -5.27
N LEU A 467 28.93 2.13 -4.31
CA LEU A 467 28.21 0.88 -4.51
C LEU A 467 26.75 0.92 -4.03
N LYS A 468 26.28 2.05 -3.51
CA LYS A 468 24.93 2.23 -2.96
C LYS A 468 24.45 3.62 -3.27
N ARG A 469 23.61 3.78 -4.26
CA ARG A 469 23.04 5.07 -4.62
C ARG A 469 21.51 5.04 -4.50
N ASN A 470 20.95 6.15 -4.11
CA ASN A 470 19.51 6.32 -4.10
C ASN A 470 18.93 6.10 -5.49
N GLY A 471 17.87 5.31 -5.60
CA GLY A 471 17.24 4.94 -6.86
C GLY A 471 17.90 3.78 -7.61
N ASP A 472 18.99 3.18 -7.07
CA ASP A 472 19.60 1.99 -7.68
C ASP A 472 18.61 0.82 -7.70
N VAL A 473 18.59 0.10 -8.81
CA VAL A 473 17.87 -1.16 -8.95
C VAL A 473 18.79 -2.30 -8.51
N SER A 474 18.54 -2.84 -7.33
CA SER A 474 19.37 -3.90 -6.75
C SER A 474 18.98 -5.30 -7.23
N PHE A 475 17.74 -5.48 -7.68
CA PHE A 475 17.26 -6.72 -8.26
C PHE A 475 16.16 -6.46 -9.29
N SER A 476 16.13 -7.32 -10.32
CA SER A 476 15.10 -7.28 -11.37
C SER A 476 14.74 -8.66 -11.83
N TYR A 477 13.48 -8.87 -12.14
CA TYR A 477 13.03 -10.07 -12.83
C TYR A 477 11.92 -9.75 -13.83
N ARG A 478 11.73 -10.66 -14.80
CA ARG A 478 10.63 -10.61 -15.74
C ARG A 478 9.60 -11.67 -15.39
N PHE A 479 8.35 -11.38 -15.73
CA PHE A 479 7.24 -12.33 -15.67
C PHE A 479 6.51 -12.34 -17.01
N PRO A 480 5.96 -13.51 -17.40
CA PRO A 480 5.31 -13.72 -18.70
C PRO A 480 4.01 -12.96 -18.82
#